data_67f1d3423ea68eead0181b865290c735
#
_entry.id   67f1d3423ea68eead0181b865290c735
#
_cell.length_a   1.000
_cell.length_b   1.000
_cell.length_c   1.000
_cell.angle_alpha   90.00
_cell.angle_beta   90.00
_cell.angle_gamma   90.00
#
_symmetry.space_group_name_H-M   'P 1'
#
loop_
_entity.id
_entity.type
_entity.pdbx_description
1 polymer ?
#
loop_
_entity_poly.entity_id
_entity_poly.type
_entity_poly.pdbx_seq_one_letter_code
_entity_poly.pdbx_strand_id
1 'polypeptide(L)'
;MSVTIEDIARSAANWSIEVTPAGATKIDSFADALAEGTTVNVTFLPGSDPLDTIAISKRLADEGMNAVPHIAARSLQDSAQLDDLLKRMTAEANVREVLVIGGGVDKPVGEFDSTMQVLNTGLIQKYGITTIGVSGHPEGSPDISDEQLAVAIEQKNEFARKEGISLYMETQFCFDANAVLAWEKSIRQAGSQLPIRIGIPGPATIKTLFRFAQISGIGPSMRFIAKQARNVAKLMTVQSPHELLAGLSAGMAADKDCLLQHFHYYPFGGFAKTAAYAHAVEQGNIKLLPKGGFEVAPE
;
A
#
# COMPACT_ATOMS: atom_id res chain seq x y z
N MET A 1 3.82 7.41 26.37
CA MET A 1 4.71 6.25 26.63
C MET A 1 5.75 6.20 25.53
N SER A 2 6.98 5.81 25.81
CA SER A 2 7.99 5.58 24.77
C SER A 2 7.68 4.26 24.08
N VAL A 3 7.74 4.23 22.74
CA VAL A 3 7.59 3.00 21.95
C VAL A 3 8.72 2.01 22.29
N THR A 4 8.41 0.72 22.32
CA THR A 4 9.40 -0.36 22.56
C THR A 4 9.79 -1.03 21.23
N ILE A 5 10.85 -1.83 21.23
CA ILE A 5 11.24 -2.65 20.07
C ILE A 5 10.13 -3.66 19.74
N GLU A 6 9.53 -4.25 20.76
CA GLU A 6 8.42 -5.20 20.61
C GLU A 6 7.17 -4.57 19.98
N ASP A 7 6.89 -3.29 20.31
CA ASP A 7 5.77 -2.56 19.69
C ASP A 7 6.03 -2.33 18.19
N ILE A 8 7.26 -1.94 17.84
CA ILE A 8 7.66 -1.73 16.44
C ILE A 8 7.63 -3.05 15.67
N ALA A 9 8.21 -4.12 16.20
CA ALA A 9 8.24 -5.44 15.57
C ALA A 9 6.81 -5.98 15.36
N ARG A 10 5.93 -5.82 16.36
CA ARG A 10 4.53 -6.22 16.28
C ARG A 10 3.77 -5.46 15.18
N SER A 11 3.96 -4.15 15.09
CA SER A 11 3.33 -3.32 14.05
C SER A 11 3.89 -3.62 12.66
N ALA A 12 5.14 -4.06 12.58
CA ALA A 12 5.82 -4.43 11.34
C ALA A 12 5.57 -5.89 10.92
N ALA A 13 4.85 -6.68 11.72
CA ALA A 13 4.52 -8.05 11.35
C ALA A 13 3.57 -8.10 10.14
N ASN A 14 3.69 -9.15 9.31
CA ASN A 14 2.84 -9.37 8.14
C ASN A 14 2.84 -8.21 7.13
N TRP A 15 3.96 -7.52 7.01
CA TRP A 15 4.11 -6.44 6.03
C TRP A 15 3.91 -6.91 4.60
N SER A 16 3.56 -5.97 3.71
CA SER A 16 3.47 -6.20 2.27
C SER A 16 4.38 -5.24 1.51
N ILE A 17 4.67 -5.56 0.27
CA ILE A 17 5.52 -4.75 -0.61
C ILE A 17 4.91 -4.71 -2.00
N GLU A 18 5.16 -3.64 -2.77
CA GLU A 18 4.68 -3.61 -4.14
C GLU A 18 5.81 -3.79 -5.17
N VAL A 19 5.40 -4.25 -6.34
CA VAL A 19 6.26 -4.31 -7.53
C VAL A 19 5.46 -3.90 -8.76
N THR A 20 6.08 -3.12 -9.64
CA THR A 20 5.53 -2.90 -10.98
C THR A 20 5.96 -4.03 -11.91
N PRO A 21 5.21 -4.36 -12.99
CA PRO A 21 5.65 -5.36 -13.97
C PRO A 21 7.06 -5.08 -14.52
N ALA A 22 7.35 -3.83 -14.87
CA ALA A 22 8.70 -3.44 -15.31
C ALA A 22 9.76 -3.53 -14.20
N GLY A 23 9.38 -3.38 -12.93
CA GLY A 23 10.26 -3.59 -11.77
C GLY A 23 10.58 -5.07 -11.57
N ALA A 24 9.58 -5.92 -11.73
CA ALA A 24 9.69 -7.37 -11.58
C ALA A 24 10.68 -8.03 -12.55
N THR A 25 10.84 -7.48 -13.76
CA THR A 25 11.82 -7.98 -14.72
C THR A 25 13.29 -7.80 -14.29
N LYS A 26 13.53 -6.98 -13.25
CA LYS A 26 14.88 -6.71 -12.70
C LYS A 26 15.17 -7.52 -11.44
N ILE A 27 14.25 -8.34 -11.02
CA ILE A 27 14.36 -9.21 -9.84
C ILE A 27 14.59 -10.62 -10.37
N ASP A 28 15.74 -11.20 -10.07
CA ASP A 28 16.08 -12.55 -10.54
C ASP A 28 15.22 -13.61 -9.83
N SER A 29 15.01 -13.48 -8.52
CA SER A 29 14.18 -14.36 -7.70
C SER A 29 13.52 -13.56 -6.57
N PHE A 30 12.21 -13.69 -6.42
CA PHE A 30 11.49 -13.14 -5.27
C PHE A 30 11.78 -13.93 -4.01
N ALA A 31 11.92 -15.24 -4.12
CA ALA A 31 12.22 -16.14 -3.00
C ALA A 31 13.59 -15.87 -2.36
N ASP A 32 14.53 -15.24 -3.09
CA ASP A 32 15.83 -14.83 -2.52
C ASP A 32 15.71 -13.56 -1.65
N ALA A 33 14.66 -12.77 -1.85
CA ALA A 33 14.46 -11.49 -1.16
C ALA A 33 13.34 -11.53 -0.12
N LEU A 34 12.42 -12.49 -0.22
CA LEU A 34 11.19 -12.54 0.57
C LEU A 34 11.02 -13.91 1.22
N ALA A 35 10.44 -13.93 2.40
CA ALA A 35 9.98 -15.17 3.02
C ALA A 35 8.76 -15.72 2.27
N GLU A 36 8.59 -17.05 2.27
CA GLU A 36 7.40 -17.71 1.73
C GLU A 36 6.12 -17.14 2.35
N GLY A 37 5.11 -16.91 1.52
CA GLY A 37 3.83 -16.33 1.94
C GLY A 37 3.83 -14.80 2.06
N THR A 38 4.95 -14.11 1.82
CA THR A 38 4.96 -12.64 1.82
C THR A 38 3.97 -12.09 0.79
N THR A 39 3.17 -11.11 1.18
CA THR A 39 2.20 -10.44 0.31
C THR A 39 2.90 -9.42 -0.59
N VAL A 40 2.72 -9.55 -1.90
CA VAL A 40 3.30 -8.66 -2.91
C VAL A 40 2.20 -8.07 -3.80
N ASN A 41 2.03 -6.77 -3.73
CA ASN A 41 1.10 -6.06 -4.61
C ASN A 41 1.73 -5.89 -6.00
N VAL A 42 0.96 -6.19 -7.06
CA VAL A 42 1.38 -5.97 -8.44
C VAL A 42 0.70 -4.71 -8.95
N THR A 43 1.46 -3.62 -9.01
CA THR A 43 0.97 -2.29 -9.36
C THR A 43 0.55 -2.24 -10.82
N PHE A 44 -0.67 -1.76 -11.08
CA PHE A 44 -1.12 -1.41 -12.42
C PHE A 44 -0.87 0.07 -12.70
N LEU A 45 -0.13 0.37 -13.75
CA LEU A 45 0.13 1.74 -14.18
C LEU A 45 -0.72 2.10 -15.41
N PRO A 46 -1.16 3.35 -15.58
CA PRO A 46 -1.88 3.78 -16.77
C PRO A 46 -1.15 3.40 -18.06
N GLY A 47 -1.85 2.78 -19.01
CA GLY A 47 -1.28 2.32 -20.27
C GLY A 47 -0.49 1.00 -20.22
N SER A 48 -0.41 0.35 -19.04
CA SER A 48 0.15 -1.02 -18.95
C SER A 48 -0.81 -2.06 -19.53
N ASP A 49 -0.26 -3.15 -20.03
CA ASP A 49 -1.05 -4.31 -20.40
C ASP A 49 -1.49 -5.07 -19.13
N PRO A 50 -2.80 -5.30 -18.90
CA PRO A 50 -3.26 -6.10 -17.78
C PRO A 50 -2.70 -7.53 -17.77
N LEU A 51 -2.29 -8.06 -18.92
CA LEU A 51 -1.66 -9.38 -19.02
C LEU A 51 -0.30 -9.44 -18.33
N ASP A 52 0.44 -8.34 -18.31
CA ASP A 52 1.70 -8.26 -17.56
C ASP A 52 1.47 -8.42 -16.06
N THR A 53 0.37 -7.86 -15.53
CA THR A 53 -0.03 -8.03 -14.13
C THR A 53 -0.32 -9.50 -13.82
N ILE A 54 -1.03 -10.21 -14.70
CA ILE A 54 -1.29 -11.65 -14.54
C ILE A 54 0.00 -12.45 -14.57
N ALA A 55 0.89 -12.19 -15.53
CA ALA A 55 2.16 -12.89 -15.67
C ALA A 55 3.05 -12.75 -14.41
N ILE A 56 3.13 -11.53 -13.85
CA ILE A 56 3.89 -11.29 -12.63
C ILE A 56 3.20 -11.92 -11.41
N SER A 57 1.86 -11.86 -11.31
CA SER A 57 1.14 -12.53 -10.23
C SER A 57 1.36 -14.04 -10.26
N LYS A 58 1.38 -14.64 -11.46
CA LYS A 58 1.71 -16.06 -11.63
C LYS A 58 3.13 -16.37 -11.16
N ARG A 59 4.12 -15.56 -11.58
CA ARG A 59 5.50 -15.74 -11.16
C ARG A 59 5.65 -15.64 -9.64
N LEU A 60 4.98 -14.68 -8.99
CA LEU A 60 4.97 -14.54 -7.54
C LEU A 60 4.40 -15.80 -6.86
N ALA A 61 3.27 -16.31 -7.36
CA ALA A 61 2.66 -17.54 -6.84
C ALA A 61 3.56 -18.76 -7.04
N ASP A 62 4.21 -18.90 -8.22
CA ASP A 62 5.15 -19.98 -8.52
C ASP A 62 6.39 -19.95 -7.60
N GLU A 63 6.80 -18.75 -7.12
CA GLU A 63 7.90 -18.54 -6.17
C GLU A 63 7.43 -18.53 -4.70
N GLY A 64 6.17 -18.89 -4.40
CA GLY A 64 5.65 -19.03 -3.04
C GLY A 64 5.13 -17.75 -2.38
N MET A 65 4.93 -16.68 -3.14
CA MET A 65 4.43 -15.39 -2.62
C MET A 65 2.90 -15.27 -2.80
N ASN A 66 2.26 -14.43 -1.97
CA ASN A 66 0.86 -14.07 -2.11
C ASN A 66 0.74 -12.84 -3.03
N ALA A 67 0.32 -13.03 -4.28
CA ALA A 67 0.14 -11.93 -5.22
C ALA A 67 -1.18 -11.20 -4.98
N VAL A 68 -1.12 -9.86 -4.92
CA VAL A 68 -2.27 -8.94 -4.84
C VAL A 68 -2.25 -8.00 -6.05
N PRO A 69 -2.83 -8.40 -7.18
CA PRO A 69 -2.87 -7.54 -8.37
C PRO A 69 -3.79 -6.34 -8.16
N HIS A 70 -3.37 -5.18 -8.68
CA HIS A 70 -4.19 -3.98 -8.73
C HIS A 70 -5.19 -4.06 -9.89
N ILE A 71 -6.43 -3.69 -9.61
CA ILE A 71 -7.50 -3.49 -10.60
C ILE A 71 -7.84 -2.00 -10.60
N ALA A 72 -7.44 -1.31 -11.66
CA ALA A 72 -7.70 0.12 -11.84
C ALA A 72 -9.01 0.32 -12.60
N ALA A 73 -10.08 0.71 -11.92
CA ALA A 73 -11.43 0.85 -12.47
C ALA A 73 -11.45 1.67 -13.76
N ARG A 74 -10.88 2.87 -13.77
CA ARG A 74 -10.86 3.77 -14.92
C ARG A 74 -10.04 3.28 -16.11
N SER A 75 -9.27 2.19 -15.95
CA SER A 75 -8.49 1.57 -17.03
C SER A 75 -9.18 0.34 -17.63
N LEU A 76 -10.32 -0.09 -17.10
CA LEU A 76 -11.12 -1.17 -17.62
C LEU A 76 -12.06 -0.66 -18.73
N GLN A 77 -12.23 -1.46 -19.77
CA GLN A 77 -13.16 -1.14 -20.87
C GLN A 77 -14.61 -1.43 -20.46
N ASP A 78 -14.85 -2.63 -19.95
CA ASP A 78 -16.18 -3.12 -19.63
C ASP A 78 -16.14 -4.27 -18.60
N SER A 79 -17.32 -4.73 -18.23
CA SER A 79 -17.50 -5.87 -17.32
C SER A 79 -17.02 -7.19 -17.92
N ALA A 80 -16.96 -7.36 -19.22
CA ALA A 80 -16.46 -8.57 -19.87
C ALA A 80 -14.93 -8.66 -19.73
N GLN A 81 -14.21 -7.55 -19.89
CA GLN A 81 -12.77 -7.49 -19.64
C GLN A 81 -12.46 -7.79 -18.15
N LEU A 82 -13.22 -7.20 -17.22
CA LEU A 82 -13.06 -7.48 -15.80
C LEU A 82 -13.28 -8.97 -15.49
N ASP A 83 -14.31 -9.59 -16.06
CA ASP A 83 -14.61 -11.02 -15.89
C ASP A 83 -13.46 -11.90 -16.38
N ASP A 84 -12.92 -11.62 -17.59
CA ASP A 84 -11.77 -12.36 -18.11
C ASP A 84 -10.50 -12.20 -17.27
N LEU A 85 -10.19 -10.97 -16.84
CA LEU A 85 -9.04 -10.73 -15.97
C LEU A 85 -9.14 -11.49 -14.64
N LEU A 86 -10.28 -11.42 -13.95
CA LEU A 86 -10.48 -12.12 -12.68
C LEU A 86 -10.41 -13.64 -12.85
N LYS A 87 -11.02 -14.17 -13.92
CA LYS A 87 -10.93 -15.59 -14.27
C LYS A 87 -9.48 -16.03 -14.44
N ARG A 88 -8.69 -15.28 -15.17
CA ARG A 88 -7.28 -15.60 -15.43
C ARG A 88 -6.42 -15.43 -14.19
N MET A 89 -6.58 -14.34 -13.43
CA MET A 89 -5.87 -14.12 -12.16
C MET A 89 -6.07 -15.28 -11.18
N THR A 90 -7.29 -15.78 -11.06
CA THR A 90 -7.57 -16.91 -10.14
C THR A 90 -7.11 -18.24 -10.69
N ALA A 91 -7.29 -18.50 -12.00
CA ALA A 91 -6.96 -19.79 -12.60
C ALA A 91 -5.46 -19.98 -12.88
N GLU A 92 -4.75 -18.90 -13.31
CA GLU A 92 -3.36 -18.97 -13.74
C GLU A 92 -2.37 -18.61 -12.61
N ALA A 93 -2.77 -17.69 -11.70
CA ALA A 93 -1.90 -17.14 -10.66
C ALA A 93 -2.39 -17.43 -9.23
N ASN A 94 -3.44 -18.24 -9.06
CA ASN A 94 -4.03 -18.57 -7.74
C ASN A 94 -4.34 -17.33 -6.87
N VAL A 95 -4.69 -16.21 -7.49
CA VAL A 95 -5.00 -14.95 -6.78
C VAL A 95 -6.21 -15.15 -5.86
N ARG A 96 -6.08 -14.73 -4.60
CA ARG A 96 -7.13 -14.80 -3.57
C ARG A 96 -7.48 -13.44 -2.99
N GLU A 97 -6.70 -12.44 -3.34
CA GLU A 97 -6.83 -11.07 -2.87
C GLU A 97 -6.52 -10.11 -4.03
N VAL A 98 -7.23 -9.00 -4.11
CA VAL A 98 -7.02 -7.94 -5.11
C VAL A 98 -7.08 -6.56 -4.45
N LEU A 99 -6.38 -5.58 -5.03
CA LEU A 99 -6.53 -4.19 -4.65
C LEU A 99 -7.29 -3.44 -5.76
N VAL A 100 -8.49 -2.98 -5.46
CA VAL A 100 -9.34 -2.23 -6.41
C VAL A 100 -9.20 -0.74 -6.16
N ILE A 101 -8.69 -0.03 -7.15
CA ILE A 101 -8.45 1.43 -7.09
C ILE A 101 -9.21 2.14 -8.19
N GLY A 102 -9.41 3.45 -8.06
CA GLY A 102 -9.98 4.27 -9.13
C GLY A 102 -9.09 4.29 -10.38
N GLY A 103 -7.80 4.43 -10.17
CA GLY A 103 -6.78 4.54 -11.23
C GLY A 103 -6.39 5.99 -11.50
N GLY A 104 -5.21 6.19 -12.09
CA GLY A 104 -4.57 7.49 -12.30
C GLY A 104 -4.84 8.15 -13.66
N VAL A 105 -5.87 7.72 -14.40
CA VAL A 105 -6.27 8.37 -15.67
C VAL A 105 -7.35 9.42 -15.42
N ASP A 106 -7.27 10.56 -16.09
CA ASP A 106 -8.22 11.67 -15.93
C ASP A 106 -9.64 11.31 -16.36
N LYS A 107 -9.75 10.50 -17.42
CA LYS A 107 -11.04 10.04 -17.97
C LYS A 107 -11.05 8.52 -18.00
N PRO A 108 -12.19 7.89 -17.63
CA PRO A 108 -12.36 6.46 -17.79
C PRO A 108 -12.18 6.03 -19.25
N VAL A 109 -11.53 4.87 -19.44
CA VAL A 109 -11.35 4.25 -20.74
C VAL A 109 -12.68 3.62 -21.23
N GLY A 110 -13.50 3.16 -20.27
CA GLY A 110 -14.75 2.47 -20.54
C GLY A 110 -15.83 2.76 -19.50
N GLU A 111 -16.49 1.71 -19.00
CA GLU A 111 -17.72 1.82 -18.21
C GLU A 111 -17.48 2.25 -16.75
N PHE A 112 -16.28 2.04 -16.19
CA PHE A 112 -16.01 2.20 -14.76
C PHE A 112 -15.28 3.50 -14.46
N ASP A 113 -15.88 4.33 -13.62
CA ASP A 113 -15.29 5.59 -13.15
C ASP A 113 -14.79 5.49 -11.69
N SER A 114 -15.22 4.50 -10.94
CA SER A 114 -14.90 4.37 -9.51
C SER A 114 -14.74 2.92 -9.07
N THR A 115 -14.01 2.76 -7.95
CA THR A 115 -13.88 1.48 -7.24
C THR A 115 -15.23 0.84 -6.96
N MET A 116 -16.22 1.62 -6.49
CA MET A 116 -17.53 1.09 -6.11
C MET A 116 -18.30 0.48 -7.29
N GLN A 117 -18.14 1.01 -8.50
CA GLN A 117 -18.76 0.41 -9.69
C GLN A 117 -18.19 -0.98 -9.98
N VAL A 118 -16.87 -1.17 -9.84
CA VAL A 118 -16.21 -2.49 -9.98
C VAL A 118 -16.70 -3.45 -8.89
N LEU A 119 -16.72 -3.02 -7.62
CA LEU A 119 -17.17 -3.84 -6.51
C LEU A 119 -18.62 -4.29 -6.67
N ASN A 120 -19.52 -3.40 -7.11
CA ASN A 120 -20.95 -3.68 -7.28
C ASN A 120 -21.26 -4.61 -8.46
N THR A 121 -20.29 -4.97 -9.32
CA THR A 121 -20.51 -5.99 -10.36
C THR A 121 -20.72 -7.39 -9.78
N GLY A 122 -20.23 -7.67 -8.57
CA GLY A 122 -20.23 -9.02 -7.99
C GLY A 122 -19.24 -9.99 -8.64
N LEU A 123 -18.47 -9.55 -9.65
CA LEU A 123 -17.56 -10.42 -10.39
C LEU A 123 -16.37 -10.89 -9.54
N ILE A 124 -15.90 -10.06 -8.61
CA ILE A 124 -14.78 -10.43 -7.72
C ILE A 124 -15.18 -11.64 -6.86
N GLN A 125 -16.36 -11.60 -6.26
CA GLN A 125 -16.91 -12.68 -5.42
C GLN A 125 -17.20 -13.95 -6.25
N LYS A 126 -17.65 -13.78 -7.52
CA LYS A 126 -17.90 -14.89 -8.46
C LYS A 126 -16.68 -15.82 -8.59
N TYR A 127 -15.47 -15.27 -8.53
CA TYR A 127 -14.22 -16.03 -8.64
C TYR A 127 -13.64 -16.45 -7.29
N GLY A 128 -14.39 -16.33 -6.19
CA GLY A 128 -13.99 -16.79 -4.86
C GLY A 128 -12.93 -15.92 -4.19
N ILE A 129 -12.74 -14.67 -4.66
CA ILE A 129 -11.91 -13.68 -3.99
C ILE A 129 -12.72 -13.08 -2.85
N THR A 130 -12.24 -13.23 -1.61
CA THR A 130 -12.94 -12.83 -0.39
C THR A 130 -12.26 -11.70 0.37
N THR A 131 -11.05 -11.35 -0.02
CA THR A 131 -10.28 -10.24 0.56
C THR A 131 -10.01 -9.19 -0.50
N ILE A 132 -10.43 -7.97 -0.24
CA ILE A 132 -10.32 -6.88 -1.21
C ILE A 132 -9.73 -5.65 -0.54
N GLY A 133 -8.62 -5.16 -1.09
CA GLY A 133 -8.09 -3.85 -0.75
C GLY A 133 -8.77 -2.75 -1.55
N VAL A 134 -8.90 -1.57 -0.95
CA VAL A 134 -9.39 -0.34 -1.58
C VAL A 134 -8.53 0.85 -1.16
N SER A 135 -8.50 1.93 -1.94
CA SER A 135 -7.67 3.09 -1.63
C SER A 135 -8.10 3.80 -0.35
N GLY A 136 -7.12 4.18 0.49
CA GLY A 136 -7.25 5.14 1.59
C GLY A 136 -6.42 6.40 1.31
N HIS A 137 -6.86 7.58 1.75
CA HIS A 137 -6.23 8.87 1.42
C HIS A 137 -5.98 9.71 2.68
N PRO A 138 -4.97 9.38 3.51
CA PRO A 138 -4.69 10.11 4.76
C PRO A 138 -4.22 11.55 4.52
N GLU A 139 -3.72 11.87 3.36
CA GLU A 139 -3.28 13.22 2.98
C GLU A 139 -4.24 13.93 2.01
N GLY A 140 -5.47 13.38 1.85
CA GLY A 140 -6.41 13.83 0.84
C GLY A 140 -6.03 13.37 -0.58
N SER A 141 -6.68 13.92 -1.58
CA SER A 141 -6.42 13.68 -3.00
C SER A 141 -6.46 14.99 -3.77
N PRO A 142 -5.61 15.22 -4.77
CA PRO A 142 -5.70 16.40 -5.61
C PRO A 142 -6.99 16.42 -6.47
N ASP A 143 -7.55 15.26 -6.75
CA ASP A 143 -8.63 15.07 -7.74
C ASP A 143 -9.98 14.77 -7.10
N ILE A 144 -10.02 14.56 -5.77
CA ILE A 144 -11.24 14.15 -5.04
C ILE A 144 -11.38 15.04 -3.80
N SER A 145 -12.54 15.68 -3.61
CA SER A 145 -12.76 16.51 -2.43
C SER A 145 -12.87 15.68 -1.14
N ASP A 146 -12.64 16.32 0.01
CA ASP A 146 -12.71 15.64 1.31
C ASP A 146 -14.10 15.06 1.57
N GLU A 147 -15.16 15.74 1.11
CA GLU A 147 -16.55 15.27 1.22
C GLU A 147 -16.75 14.00 0.37
N GLN A 148 -16.20 13.96 -0.83
CA GLN A 148 -16.29 12.78 -1.69
C GLN A 148 -15.47 11.60 -1.13
N LEU A 149 -14.31 11.88 -0.51
CA LEU A 149 -13.52 10.86 0.19
C LEU A 149 -14.29 10.28 1.39
N ALA A 150 -14.98 11.12 2.17
CA ALA A 150 -15.81 10.67 3.28
C ALA A 150 -16.97 9.77 2.82
N VAL A 151 -17.69 10.17 1.76
CA VAL A 151 -18.77 9.37 1.16
C VAL A 151 -18.21 8.04 0.62
N ALA A 152 -17.05 8.05 -0.02
CA ALA A 152 -16.43 6.82 -0.52
C ALA A 152 -16.06 5.85 0.60
N ILE A 153 -15.58 6.33 1.75
CA ILE A 153 -15.31 5.50 2.94
C ILE A 153 -16.60 4.89 3.48
N GLU A 154 -17.67 5.67 3.61
CA GLU A 154 -18.98 5.19 4.06
C GLU A 154 -19.51 4.09 3.15
N GLN A 155 -19.50 4.30 1.83
CA GLN A 155 -19.95 3.31 0.83
C GLN A 155 -19.15 2.00 0.93
N LYS A 156 -17.82 2.07 1.12
CA LYS A 156 -16.96 0.91 1.30
C LYS A 156 -17.30 0.14 2.58
N ASN A 157 -17.53 0.83 3.68
CA ASN A 157 -17.95 0.21 4.94
C ASN A 157 -19.31 -0.47 4.80
N GLU A 158 -20.28 0.18 4.16
CA GLU A 158 -21.59 -0.39 3.90
C GLU A 158 -21.50 -1.63 3.01
N PHE A 159 -20.71 -1.57 1.92
CA PHE A 159 -20.48 -2.69 1.03
C PHE A 159 -19.88 -3.89 1.78
N ALA A 160 -18.82 -3.68 2.58
CA ALA A 160 -18.18 -4.75 3.34
C ALA A 160 -19.17 -5.44 4.29
N ARG A 161 -19.99 -4.66 5.00
CA ARG A 161 -20.99 -5.17 5.94
C ARG A 161 -22.11 -5.93 5.22
N LYS A 162 -22.59 -5.42 4.09
CA LYS A 162 -23.70 -6.00 3.32
C LYS A 162 -23.29 -7.32 2.65
N GLU A 163 -22.11 -7.34 2.03
CA GLU A 163 -21.64 -8.49 1.27
C GLU A 163 -20.88 -9.52 2.14
N GLY A 164 -20.57 -9.20 3.39
CA GLY A 164 -19.82 -10.09 4.28
C GLY A 164 -18.38 -10.35 3.80
N ILE A 165 -17.77 -9.40 3.11
CA ILE A 165 -16.44 -9.49 2.51
C ILE A 165 -15.41 -8.86 3.42
N SER A 166 -14.22 -9.45 3.48
CA SER A 166 -13.05 -8.83 4.12
C SER A 166 -12.53 -7.69 3.26
N LEU A 167 -12.95 -6.47 3.60
CA LEU A 167 -12.48 -5.25 2.93
C LEU A 167 -11.48 -4.52 3.85
N TYR A 168 -10.38 -4.04 3.28
CA TYR A 168 -9.40 -3.20 3.97
C TYR A 168 -9.04 -1.97 3.12
N MET A 169 -8.57 -0.91 3.77
CA MET A 169 -7.99 0.23 3.07
C MET A 169 -6.47 0.09 2.96
N GLU A 170 -5.91 0.36 1.79
CA GLU A 170 -4.47 0.52 1.59
C GLU A 170 -4.19 1.95 1.14
N THR A 171 -3.24 2.61 1.82
CA THR A 171 -2.97 4.02 1.56
C THR A 171 -1.78 4.19 0.62
N GLN A 172 -1.73 5.35 -0.03
CA GLN A 172 -0.49 5.82 -0.64
C GLN A 172 0.57 5.99 0.46
N PHE A 173 1.86 5.99 0.09
CA PHE A 173 2.94 6.19 1.05
C PHE A 173 2.85 7.57 1.75
N CYS A 174 3.15 7.59 3.04
CA CYS A 174 3.06 8.75 3.91
C CYS A 174 4.40 9.05 4.57
N PHE A 175 4.56 10.25 5.11
CA PHE A 175 5.80 10.66 5.78
C PHE A 175 5.59 11.21 7.19
N ASP A 176 4.35 11.47 7.60
CA ASP A 176 4.00 12.06 8.91
C ASP A 176 3.07 11.14 9.68
N ALA A 177 3.62 10.50 10.72
CA ALA A 177 2.87 9.60 11.58
C ALA A 177 1.68 10.29 12.29
N ASN A 178 1.86 11.56 12.70
CA ASN A 178 0.79 12.28 13.40
C ASN A 178 -0.39 12.58 12.47
N ALA A 179 -0.11 12.96 11.22
CA ALA A 179 -1.14 13.19 10.22
C ALA A 179 -1.94 11.91 9.93
N VAL A 180 -1.25 10.77 9.78
CA VAL A 180 -1.87 9.46 9.56
C VAL A 180 -2.76 9.05 10.73
N LEU A 181 -2.25 9.14 11.96
CA LEU A 181 -3.00 8.79 13.18
C LEU A 181 -4.21 9.71 13.40
N ALA A 182 -4.06 11.00 13.09
CA ALA A 182 -5.18 11.95 13.16
C ALA A 182 -6.28 11.63 12.14
N TRP A 183 -5.88 11.30 10.90
CA TRP A 183 -6.80 10.86 9.85
C TRP A 183 -7.50 9.55 10.23
N GLU A 184 -6.77 8.52 10.65
CA GLU A 184 -7.33 7.25 11.10
C GLU A 184 -8.41 7.48 12.18
N LYS A 185 -8.05 8.25 13.21
CA LYS A 185 -8.98 8.58 14.30
C LYS A 185 -10.23 9.30 13.79
N SER A 186 -10.08 10.22 12.82
CA SER A 186 -11.22 10.96 12.28
C SER A 186 -12.18 10.07 11.50
N ILE A 187 -11.69 9.17 10.65
CA ILE A 187 -12.55 8.25 9.89
C ILE A 187 -13.18 7.19 10.77
N ARG A 188 -12.48 6.71 11.80
CA ARG A 188 -13.01 5.78 12.80
C ARG A 188 -14.12 6.44 13.61
N GLN A 189 -13.96 7.69 14.03
CA GLN A 189 -15.03 8.47 14.70
C GLN A 189 -16.22 8.72 13.78
N ALA A 190 -16.02 8.81 12.48
CA ALA A 190 -17.09 8.87 11.47
C ALA A 190 -17.74 7.51 11.17
N GLY A 191 -17.31 6.42 11.84
CA GLY A 191 -17.93 5.10 11.75
C GLY A 191 -17.21 4.08 10.89
N SER A 192 -16.03 4.39 10.35
CA SER A 192 -15.23 3.40 9.62
C SER A 192 -14.77 2.28 10.56
N GLN A 193 -14.85 1.05 10.05
CA GLN A 193 -14.37 -0.18 10.72
C GLN A 193 -13.38 -0.94 9.85
N LEU A 194 -13.02 -0.39 8.68
CA LEU A 194 -12.11 -1.06 7.75
C LEU A 194 -10.69 -1.06 8.30
N PRO A 195 -10.03 -2.22 8.39
CA PRO A 195 -8.61 -2.30 8.67
C PRO A 195 -7.80 -1.49 7.68
N ILE A 196 -6.64 -0.97 8.11
CA ILE A 196 -5.80 -0.10 7.28
C ILE A 196 -4.40 -0.68 7.15
N ARG A 197 -3.96 -0.88 5.92
CA ARG A 197 -2.55 -1.09 5.55
C ARG A 197 -1.97 0.27 5.18
N ILE A 198 -1.01 0.74 5.96
CA ILE A 198 -0.45 2.07 5.77
C ILE A 198 0.78 2.04 4.87
N GLY A 199 0.78 2.88 3.84
CA GLY A 199 1.87 3.00 2.90
C GLY A 199 3.11 3.63 3.52
N ILE A 200 4.24 2.92 3.41
CA ILE A 200 5.54 3.30 3.95
C ILE A 200 6.56 3.43 2.81
N PRO A 201 7.27 4.56 2.68
CA PRO A 201 8.35 4.66 1.71
C PRO A 201 9.50 3.71 2.10
N GLY A 202 9.97 2.89 1.17
CA GLY A 202 11.20 2.13 1.36
C GLY A 202 12.43 3.04 1.50
N PRO A 203 13.57 2.51 1.99
CA PRO A 203 14.81 3.27 2.06
C PRO A 203 15.25 3.80 0.68
N ALA A 204 15.20 5.11 0.48
CA ALA A 204 15.49 5.75 -0.79
C ALA A 204 16.17 7.11 -0.59
N THR A 205 16.78 7.66 -1.66
CA THR A 205 17.36 9.00 -1.59
C THR A 205 16.25 10.07 -1.53
N ILE A 206 16.54 11.21 -0.90
CA ILE A 206 15.58 12.33 -0.85
C ILE A 206 15.14 12.73 -2.26
N LYS A 207 16.06 12.68 -3.24
CA LYS A 207 15.75 12.95 -4.66
C LYS A 207 14.70 11.97 -5.19
N THR A 208 14.85 10.69 -4.89
CA THR A 208 13.90 9.64 -5.29
C THR A 208 12.55 9.85 -4.64
N LEU A 209 12.53 10.05 -3.32
CA LEU A 209 11.29 10.30 -2.55
C LEU A 209 10.53 11.52 -3.08
N PHE A 210 11.24 12.63 -3.36
CA PHE A 210 10.64 13.84 -3.92
C PHE A 210 10.00 13.58 -5.29
N ARG A 211 10.71 12.87 -6.18
CA ARG A 211 10.20 12.51 -7.51
C ARG A 211 8.90 11.70 -7.41
N PHE A 212 8.88 10.67 -6.57
CA PHE A 212 7.69 9.81 -6.43
C PHE A 212 6.53 10.56 -5.76
N ALA A 213 6.78 11.38 -4.73
CA ALA A 213 5.74 12.21 -4.12
C ALA A 213 5.12 13.20 -5.13
N GLN A 214 5.92 13.73 -6.05
CA GLN A 214 5.44 14.61 -7.12
C GLN A 214 4.56 13.86 -8.12
N ILE A 215 4.99 12.68 -8.57
CA ILE A 215 4.24 11.84 -9.51
C ILE A 215 2.91 11.37 -8.89
N SER A 216 2.91 11.06 -7.59
CA SER A 216 1.73 10.56 -6.86
C SER A 216 0.81 11.69 -6.37
N GLY A 217 1.12 12.97 -6.62
CA GLY A 217 0.26 14.10 -6.26
C GLY A 217 0.11 14.33 -4.75
N ILE A 218 1.03 13.84 -3.90
CA ILE A 218 0.93 13.89 -2.45
C ILE A 218 1.44 15.25 -1.93
N GLY A 219 0.55 16.24 -1.81
CA GLY A 219 0.90 17.62 -1.48
C GLY A 219 1.52 17.85 -0.09
N PRO A 220 0.95 17.35 1.02
CA PRO A 220 1.55 17.44 2.35
C PRO A 220 2.91 16.78 2.46
N SER A 221 3.06 15.58 1.93
CA SER A 221 4.34 14.84 1.84
C SER A 221 5.40 15.61 1.05
N MET A 222 5.01 16.27 -0.03
CA MET A 222 5.89 17.17 -0.79
C MET A 222 6.50 18.27 0.09
N ARG A 223 5.69 18.90 0.96
CA ARG A 223 6.17 19.94 1.89
C ARG A 223 7.14 19.39 2.93
N PHE A 224 6.89 18.19 3.43
CA PHE A 224 7.77 17.51 4.38
C PHE A 224 9.14 17.22 3.74
N ILE A 225 9.15 16.61 2.56
CA ILE A 225 10.37 16.27 1.83
C ILE A 225 11.12 17.53 1.41
N ALA A 226 10.42 18.59 0.96
CA ALA A 226 11.02 19.85 0.56
C ALA A 226 11.80 20.53 1.70
N LYS A 227 11.36 20.40 2.96
CA LYS A 227 12.13 20.88 4.11
C LYS A 227 13.46 20.15 4.24
N GLN A 228 13.50 18.85 4.00
CA GLN A 228 14.74 18.06 4.05
C GLN A 228 15.62 18.29 2.82
N ALA A 229 15.03 18.60 1.67
CA ALA A 229 15.73 18.84 0.40
C ALA A 229 16.46 20.21 0.32
N ARG A 230 16.29 21.10 1.30
CA ARG A 230 16.98 22.43 1.31
C ARG A 230 18.49 22.33 1.34
N ASN A 231 19.05 21.20 1.72
CA ASN A 231 20.49 20.95 1.68
C ASN A 231 20.82 20.03 0.50
N VAL A 232 21.38 20.60 -0.57
CA VAL A 232 21.74 19.89 -1.80
C VAL A 232 22.64 18.66 -1.52
N ALA A 233 23.56 18.75 -0.55
CA ALA A 233 24.42 17.64 -0.16
C ALA A 233 23.62 16.44 0.40
N LYS A 234 22.43 16.67 0.96
CA LYS A 234 21.57 15.60 1.50
C LYS A 234 20.69 14.93 0.44
N LEU A 235 20.54 15.53 -0.75
CA LEU A 235 19.65 14.97 -1.77
C LEU A 235 20.00 13.54 -2.20
N MET A 236 21.26 13.18 -2.12
CA MET A 236 21.76 11.85 -2.50
C MET A 236 21.90 10.91 -1.31
N THR A 237 21.63 11.37 -0.07
CA THR A 237 21.65 10.47 1.09
C THR A 237 20.39 9.62 1.11
N VAL A 238 20.56 8.33 1.43
CA VAL A 238 19.44 7.42 1.65
C VAL A 238 18.79 7.78 2.98
N GLN A 239 17.48 7.93 2.95
CA GLN A 239 16.63 8.07 4.13
C GLN A 239 15.85 6.80 4.33
N SER A 240 15.77 6.32 5.55
CA SER A 240 14.92 5.21 5.95
C SER A 240 13.77 5.75 6.81
N PRO A 241 12.59 5.13 6.79
CA PRO A 241 11.38 5.66 7.46
C PRO A 241 11.34 5.38 8.97
N HIS A 242 12.47 5.45 9.67
CA HIS A 242 12.60 5.06 11.08
C HIS A 242 11.70 5.85 12.03
N GLU A 243 11.64 7.19 11.84
CA GLU A 243 10.80 8.06 12.67
C GLU A 243 9.31 7.83 12.39
N LEU A 244 8.95 7.62 11.12
CA LEU A 244 7.58 7.33 10.70
C LEU A 244 7.10 6.02 11.34
N LEU A 245 7.86 4.92 11.20
CA LEU A 245 7.48 3.64 11.76
C LEU A 245 7.38 3.69 13.29
N ALA A 246 8.36 4.30 13.96
CA ALA A 246 8.33 4.45 15.41
C ALA A 246 7.11 5.25 15.89
N GLY A 247 6.76 6.33 15.18
CA GLY A 247 5.59 7.15 15.49
C GLY A 247 4.26 6.41 15.28
N LEU A 248 4.13 5.69 14.17
CA LEU A 248 2.94 4.86 13.88
C LEU A 248 2.79 3.74 14.92
N SER A 249 3.88 3.01 15.20
CA SER A 249 3.88 1.93 16.20
C SER A 249 3.53 2.43 17.61
N ALA A 250 4.02 3.62 17.97
CA ALA A 250 3.64 4.25 19.24
C ALA A 250 2.14 4.56 19.31
N GLY A 251 1.56 5.08 18.22
CA GLY A 251 0.13 5.35 18.12
C GLY A 251 -0.72 4.09 18.18
N MET A 252 -0.34 3.06 17.44
CA MET A 252 -1.00 1.74 17.45
C MET A 252 -0.96 1.09 18.84
N ALA A 253 0.17 1.18 19.54
CA ALA A 253 0.32 0.63 20.89
C ALA A 253 -0.48 1.42 21.94
N ALA A 254 -0.67 2.72 21.74
CA ALA A 254 -1.39 3.59 22.66
C ALA A 254 -2.91 3.50 22.54
N ASP A 255 -3.44 3.10 21.39
CA ASP A 255 -4.89 3.03 21.10
C ASP A 255 -5.25 1.63 20.58
N LYS A 256 -5.94 0.85 21.41
CA LYS A 256 -6.35 -0.53 21.08
C LYS A 256 -7.41 -0.61 19.98
N ASP A 257 -8.13 0.48 19.77
CA ASP A 257 -9.17 0.58 18.74
C ASP A 257 -8.63 1.12 17.41
N CYS A 258 -7.32 1.37 17.32
CA CYS A 258 -6.65 1.84 16.11
C CYS A 258 -6.85 0.84 14.95
N LEU A 259 -7.29 1.34 13.80
CA LEU A 259 -7.57 0.55 12.61
C LEU A 259 -6.30 0.22 11.79
N LEU A 260 -5.17 0.84 12.08
CA LEU A 260 -3.89 0.50 11.44
C LEU A 260 -3.48 -0.93 11.82
N GLN A 261 -3.19 -1.79 10.83
CA GLN A 261 -2.84 -3.19 11.09
C GLN A 261 -1.47 -3.58 10.56
N HIS A 262 -1.15 -3.16 9.33
CA HIS A 262 0.06 -3.59 8.62
C HIS A 262 0.74 -2.41 7.93
N PHE A 263 2.05 -2.57 7.68
CA PHE A 263 2.83 -1.68 6.82
C PHE A 263 2.89 -2.23 5.40
N HIS A 264 2.59 -1.36 4.42
CA HIS A 264 2.76 -1.65 3.01
C HIS A 264 3.91 -0.83 2.44
N TYR A 265 4.96 -1.49 1.93
CA TYR A 265 6.18 -0.80 1.50
C TYR A 265 6.21 -0.49 0.01
N TYR A 266 6.55 0.78 -0.30
CA TYR A 266 6.80 1.32 -1.64
C TYR A 266 8.32 1.33 -1.91
N PRO A 267 8.88 0.39 -2.69
CA PRO A 267 10.33 0.21 -2.78
C PRO A 267 11.04 1.22 -3.68
N PHE A 268 10.33 1.96 -4.53
CA PHE A 268 10.89 2.99 -5.43
C PHE A 268 12.11 2.52 -6.25
N GLY A 269 12.09 1.28 -6.71
CA GLY A 269 13.16 0.64 -7.46
C GLY A 269 14.24 -0.03 -6.60
N GLY A 270 14.14 0.04 -5.27
CA GLY A 270 15.02 -0.63 -4.32
C GLY A 270 14.39 -1.86 -3.66
N PHE A 271 13.81 -2.80 -4.45
CA PHE A 271 13.01 -3.91 -3.94
C PHE A 271 13.74 -4.73 -2.86
N ALA A 272 14.87 -5.34 -3.19
CA ALA A 272 15.63 -6.18 -2.25
C ALA A 272 16.07 -5.41 -0.99
N LYS A 273 16.50 -4.15 -1.16
CA LYS A 273 16.87 -3.30 -0.02
C LYS A 273 15.69 -3.00 0.89
N THR A 274 14.50 -2.76 0.31
CA THR A 274 13.28 -2.49 1.07
C THR A 274 12.82 -3.76 1.80
N ALA A 275 12.86 -4.92 1.13
CA ALA A 275 12.55 -6.20 1.73
C ALA A 275 13.46 -6.53 2.93
N ALA A 276 14.78 -6.38 2.76
CA ALA A 276 15.75 -6.59 3.84
C ALA A 276 15.49 -5.63 5.02
N TYR A 277 15.18 -4.37 4.74
CA TYR A 277 14.83 -3.39 5.76
C TYR A 277 13.55 -3.79 6.52
N ALA A 278 12.48 -4.13 5.80
CA ALA A 278 11.20 -4.53 6.40
C ALA A 278 11.37 -5.77 7.28
N HIS A 279 12.11 -6.76 6.82
CA HIS A 279 12.42 -7.98 7.55
C HIS A 279 13.21 -7.71 8.83
N ALA A 280 14.26 -6.86 8.77
CA ALA A 280 15.03 -6.48 9.95
C ALA A 280 14.15 -5.78 11.01
N VAL A 281 13.21 -4.92 10.60
CA VAL A 281 12.28 -4.24 11.52
C VAL A 281 11.30 -5.23 12.13
N GLU A 282 10.72 -6.13 11.33
CA GLU A 282 9.81 -7.19 11.78
C GLU A 282 10.47 -8.10 12.81
N GLN A 283 11.73 -8.45 12.61
CA GLN A 283 12.49 -9.28 13.56
C GLN A 283 12.96 -8.53 14.83
N GLY A 284 12.74 -7.21 14.89
CA GLY A 284 13.23 -6.39 15.99
C GLY A 284 14.75 -6.19 15.97
N ASN A 285 15.44 -6.43 14.85
CA ASN A 285 16.86 -6.18 14.64
C ASN A 285 17.13 -4.68 14.51
N ILE A 286 16.71 -3.93 15.52
CA ILE A 286 16.76 -2.47 15.56
C ILE A 286 17.26 -1.99 16.92
N LYS A 287 17.77 -0.74 16.94
CA LYS A 287 18.19 -0.06 18.17
C LYS A 287 17.47 1.28 18.26
N LEU A 288 16.76 1.50 19.36
CA LEU A 288 16.06 2.75 19.61
C LEU A 288 17.04 3.90 19.79
N LEU A 289 16.71 5.07 19.26
CA LEU A 289 17.50 6.28 19.37
C LEU A 289 16.95 7.21 20.46
N PRO A 290 17.81 7.94 21.21
CA PRO A 290 17.40 8.81 22.31
C PRO A 290 16.46 9.96 21.92
N LYS A 291 16.52 10.38 20.65
CA LYS A 291 15.69 11.48 20.09
C LYS A 291 14.42 11.03 19.39
N GLY A 292 14.06 9.76 19.54
CA GLY A 292 12.98 9.12 18.78
C GLY A 292 13.47 8.44 17.51
N GLY A 293 12.65 7.52 16.97
CA GLY A 293 13.04 6.65 15.87
C GLY A 293 13.97 5.51 16.31
N PHE A 294 14.56 4.85 15.34
CA PHE A 294 15.49 3.74 15.55
C PHE A 294 16.51 3.67 14.41
N GLU A 295 17.48 2.83 14.51
CA GLU A 295 18.36 2.39 13.43
C GLU A 295 18.30 0.88 13.30
N VAL A 296 18.43 0.35 12.08
CA VAL A 296 18.59 -1.09 11.87
C VAL A 296 19.97 -1.49 12.34
N ALA A 297 20.04 -2.52 13.18
CA ALA A 297 21.32 -3.03 13.67
C ALA A 297 22.16 -3.54 12.48
N PRO A 298 23.47 -3.29 12.44
CA PRO A 298 24.33 -3.92 11.46
C PRO A 298 24.31 -5.45 11.67
N GLU A 299 24.31 -6.20 10.57
CA GLU A 299 24.48 -7.65 10.57
C GLU A 299 25.82 -8.08 11.17
#